data_6bfaa26b72d6abd21e149bbd49999df2
#
_entry.id   6bfaa26b72d6abd21e149bbd49999df2
#
_cell.length_a   1.000
_cell.length_b   1.000
_cell.length_c   1.000
_cell.angle_alpha   90.00
_cell.angle_beta   90.00
_cell.angle_gamma   90.00
#
_symmetry.space_group_name_H-M   'P 1'
#
loop_
_entity.id
_entity.type
_entity.pdbx_description
1 polymer ?
#
loop_
_entity_poly.entity_id
_entity_poly.type
_entity_poly.pdbx_seq_one_letter_code
_entity_poly.pdbx_strand_id
1 'polypeptide(L)'
;MRKSRTYINQDEIQHYLKDVRKLKVLTPAREKELSKIIQSKDVTPQQKESIEKELMEGNLRFVISVAKDYQNQGIDLPDLIAEGNIGLMKAINNFDWARGYRFISYAVWWIKQSILQSLNEHARTIRLPANIVQELHRAKKAVDGEVSELKGKLSRLPTTINLSKPINEDGDTLIELIPNEQSDAPDAQYYNNDSLKQELIEIMSVLDEREGVIVKEYFGLVGYPKTLAEIGEDFSLTKERVRQIKEKALRKLRNESEGLLDYMSR
;
A
#
# COMPACT_ATOMS: atom_id res chain seq x y z
N MET A 1 26.96 -6.61 10.10
CA MET A 1 25.67 -6.05 9.66
C MET A 1 25.94 -4.86 8.74
N ARG A 2 25.88 -5.02 7.42
CA ARG A 2 25.97 -3.91 6.46
C ARG A 2 24.60 -3.23 6.43
N LYS A 3 24.54 -1.96 6.87
CA LYS A 3 23.35 -1.10 6.75
C LYS A 3 23.04 -0.95 5.26
N SER A 4 21.85 -1.36 4.82
CA SER A 4 21.36 -1.04 3.48
C SER A 4 21.32 0.47 3.35
N ARG A 5 22.26 1.05 2.61
CA ARG A 5 22.21 2.44 2.17
C ARG A 5 21.14 2.52 1.09
N THR A 6 20.01 3.06 1.42
CA THR A 6 19.08 3.56 0.43
C THR A 6 19.81 4.67 -0.33
N TYR A 7 20.01 4.47 -1.63
CA TYR A 7 20.58 5.47 -2.54
C TYR A 7 19.53 6.55 -2.79
N ILE A 8 19.27 7.36 -1.77
CA ILE A 8 18.52 8.60 -1.96
C ILE A 8 19.53 9.62 -2.44
N ASN A 9 19.14 10.40 -3.44
CA ASN A 9 19.86 11.52 -4.02
C ASN A 9 20.66 12.31 -2.98
N GLN A 10 21.87 11.83 -2.67
CA GLN A 10 22.78 12.51 -1.76
C GLN A 10 23.07 13.94 -2.25
N ASP A 11 22.92 14.16 -3.56
CA ASP A 11 23.13 15.47 -4.18
C ASP A 11 22.02 16.46 -3.84
N GLU A 12 20.74 16.08 -3.84
CA GLU A 12 19.64 16.99 -3.50
C GLU A 12 19.70 17.46 -2.05
N ILE A 13 19.94 16.54 -1.11
CA ILE A 13 20.08 16.93 0.30
C ILE A 13 21.32 17.79 0.53
N GLN A 14 22.42 17.57 -0.23
CA GLN A 14 23.62 18.38 -0.13
C GLN A 14 23.37 19.81 -0.60
N HIS A 15 22.59 20.01 -1.68
CA HIS A 15 22.19 21.35 -2.12
C HIS A 15 21.38 22.07 -1.04
N TYR A 16 20.35 21.43 -0.49
CA TYR A 16 19.58 21.99 0.60
C TYR A 16 20.44 22.36 1.81
N LEU A 17 21.34 21.47 2.25
CA LEU A 17 22.24 21.74 3.37
C LEU A 17 23.22 22.89 3.09
N LYS A 18 23.69 23.04 1.84
CA LYS A 18 24.54 24.18 1.42
C LYS A 18 23.77 25.50 1.53
N ASP A 19 22.52 25.52 1.10
CA ASP A 19 21.70 26.73 1.14
C ASP A 19 21.33 27.10 2.58
N VAL A 20 20.93 26.13 3.41
CA VAL A 20 20.68 26.40 4.83
C VAL A 20 21.91 26.87 5.59
N ARG A 21 23.11 26.44 5.20
CA ARG A 21 24.37 26.94 5.79
C ARG A 21 24.62 28.43 5.52
N LYS A 22 24.12 28.98 4.41
CA LYS A 22 24.24 30.40 4.06
C LYS A 22 23.33 31.30 4.90
N LEU A 23 22.24 30.71 5.45
CA LEU A 23 21.28 31.46 6.25
C LEU A 23 21.89 31.87 7.59
N LYS A 24 21.55 33.07 8.02
CA LYS A 24 22.01 33.62 9.30
C LYS A 24 21.20 32.98 10.44
N VAL A 25 21.91 32.52 11.46
CA VAL A 25 21.23 32.01 12.68
C VAL A 25 20.65 33.21 13.42
N LEU A 26 19.42 33.07 13.89
CA LEU A 26 18.72 34.10 14.63
C LEU A 26 19.39 34.34 15.99
N THR A 27 19.78 35.60 16.26
CA THR A 27 20.31 35.95 17.56
C THR A 27 19.19 36.22 18.56
N PRO A 28 19.43 36.01 19.89
CA PRO A 28 18.41 36.29 20.90
C PRO A 28 17.93 37.75 20.94
N ALA A 29 18.82 38.70 20.54
CA ALA A 29 18.47 40.12 20.43
C ALA A 29 17.45 40.33 19.30
N ARG A 30 17.72 39.74 18.12
CA ARG A 30 16.86 39.86 16.95
C ARG A 30 15.50 39.17 17.18
N GLU A 31 15.49 38.02 17.86
CA GLU A 31 14.24 37.31 18.27
C GLU A 31 13.36 38.23 19.14
N LYS A 32 13.94 38.97 20.08
CA LYS A 32 13.21 39.95 20.91
C LYS A 32 12.68 41.15 20.12
N GLU A 33 13.44 41.64 19.14
CA GLU A 33 12.96 42.70 18.25
C GLU A 33 11.74 42.24 17.43
N LEU A 34 11.86 41.06 16.80
CA LEU A 34 10.76 40.48 16.03
C LEU A 34 9.51 40.25 16.89
N SER A 35 9.69 39.81 18.15
CA SER A 35 8.58 39.62 19.08
C SER A 35 7.86 40.93 19.38
N LYS A 36 8.59 42.06 19.57
CA LYS A 36 7.99 43.37 19.79
C LYS A 36 7.19 43.86 18.58
N ILE A 37 7.72 43.59 17.36
CA ILE A 37 7.05 43.99 16.13
C ILE A 37 5.74 43.21 15.97
N ILE A 38 5.74 41.88 16.20
CA ILE A 38 4.53 41.03 16.11
C ILE A 38 3.46 41.46 17.13
N GLN A 39 3.87 41.90 18.31
CA GLN A 39 2.96 42.38 19.36
C GLN A 39 2.37 43.77 19.09
N SER A 40 2.97 44.59 18.20
CA SER A 40 2.38 45.86 17.85
C SER A 40 1.09 45.70 17.06
N LYS A 41 0.06 46.53 17.38
CA LYS A 41 -1.25 46.46 16.76
C LYS A 41 -1.30 46.85 15.28
N ASP A 42 -0.23 47.43 14.76
CA ASP A 42 -0.17 48.04 13.42
C ASP A 42 0.59 47.15 12.40
N VAL A 43 0.73 45.84 12.64
CA VAL A 43 1.44 44.94 11.75
C VAL A 43 0.60 44.62 10.52
N THR A 44 1.09 44.96 9.34
CA THR A 44 0.45 44.56 8.09
C THR A 44 0.62 43.06 7.83
N PRO A 45 -0.31 42.40 7.10
CA PRO A 45 -0.19 40.98 6.77
C PRO A 45 1.15 40.62 6.09
N GLN A 46 1.65 41.52 5.23
CA GLN A 46 2.94 41.34 4.53
C GLN A 46 4.15 41.41 5.49
N GLN A 47 4.12 42.28 6.49
CA GLN A 47 5.14 42.33 7.53
C GLN A 47 5.14 41.07 8.39
N LYS A 48 3.96 40.56 8.73
CA LYS A 48 3.83 39.33 9.49
C LYS A 48 4.44 38.14 8.73
N GLU A 49 4.12 37.99 7.45
CA GLU A 49 4.69 36.95 6.59
C GLU A 49 6.22 37.05 6.48
N SER A 50 6.76 38.28 6.34
CA SER A 50 8.21 38.51 6.31
C SER A 50 8.90 38.11 7.61
N ILE A 51 8.26 38.37 8.77
CA ILE A 51 8.80 37.99 10.08
C ILE A 51 8.72 36.46 10.28
N GLU A 52 7.61 35.84 9.91
CA GLU A 52 7.46 34.39 9.97
C GLU A 52 8.52 33.67 9.11
N LYS A 53 8.81 34.21 7.93
CA LYS A 53 9.87 33.73 7.05
C LYS A 53 11.26 33.90 7.69
N GLU A 54 11.57 35.05 8.28
CA GLU A 54 12.87 35.30 8.97
C GLU A 54 13.03 34.34 10.15
N LEU A 55 11.96 34.12 10.93
CA LEU A 55 11.94 33.14 12.04
C LEU A 55 12.17 31.73 11.56
N MET A 56 11.52 31.33 10.47
CA MET A 56 11.67 29.99 9.88
C MET A 56 13.11 29.79 9.39
N GLU A 57 13.63 30.67 8.55
CA GLU A 57 14.97 30.58 7.98
C GLU A 57 16.04 30.52 9.06
N GLY A 58 15.92 31.35 10.11
CA GLY A 58 16.87 31.40 11.22
C GLY A 58 16.91 30.12 12.08
N ASN A 59 15.87 29.30 12.02
CA ASN A 59 15.75 28.07 12.83
C ASN A 59 15.88 26.76 12.02
N LEU A 60 16.00 26.78 10.69
CA LEU A 60 16.13 25.57 9.86
C LEU A 60 17.32 24.70 10.27
N ARG A 61 18.45 25.31 10.64
CA ARG A 61 19.65 24.57 11.11
C ARG A 61 19.35 23.76 12.36
N PHE A 62 18.51 24.30 13.24
CA PHE A 62 18.10 23.60 14.45
C PHE A 62 17.19 22.42 14.14
N VAL A 63 16.24 22.57 13.19
CA VAL A 63 15.41 21.45 12.73
C VAL A 63 16.27 20.30 12.21
N ILE A 64 17.29 20.59 11.40
CA ILE A 64 18.23 19.58 10.89
C ILE A 64 18.93 18.84 12.04
N SER A 65 19.36 19.57 13.09
CA SER A 65 20.02 18.92 14.24
C SER A 65 19.08 17.98 14.97
N VAL A 66 17.83 18.38 15.18
CA VAL A 66 16.80 17.52 15.81
C VAL A 66 16.46 16.33 14.93
N ALA A 67 16.26 16.53 13.61
CA ALA A 67 15.93 15.44 12.68
C ALA A 67 17.04 14.36 12.62
N LYS A 68 18.31 14.73 12.78
CA LYS A 68 19.44 13.79 12.83
C LYS A 68 19.35 12.81 14.01
N ASP A 69 18.77 13.18 15.13
CA ASP A 69 18.60 12.29 16.29
C ASP A 69 17.60 11.14 16.01
N TYR A 70 16.75 11.33 14.99
CA TYR A 70 15.72 10.36 14.60
C TYR A 70 16.08 9.54 13.34
N GLN A 71 17.30 9.65 12.83
CA GLN A 71 17.77 8.88 11.68
C GLN A 71 17.71 7.37 11.90
N ASN A 72 17.61 6.62 10.80
CA ASN A 72 17.62 5.14 10.78
C ASN A 72 16.43 4.49 11.53
N GLN A 73 15.32 5.18 11.63
CA GLN A 73 14.10 4.67 12.26
C GLN A 73 12.99 4.31 11.25
N GLY A 74 13.33 4.21 9.95
CA GLY A 74 12.40 3.79 8.88
C GLY A 74 11.95 4.92 7.96
N ILE A 75 12.35 6.17 8.26
CA ILE A 75 12.13 7.35 7.39
C ILE A 75 13.50 7.95 7.07
N ASP A 76 13.63 8.44 5.86
CA ASP A 76 14.86 9.07 5.39
C ASP A 76 15.04 10.48 5.94
N LEU A 77 16.29 10.96 6.01
CA LEU A 77 16.60 12.26 6.61
C LEU A 77 15.91 13.44 5.92
N PRO A 78 15.78 13.52 4.58
CA PRO A 78 15.04 14.58 3.91
C PRO A 78 13.59 14.70 4.40
N ASP A 79 12.90 13.57 4.51
CA ASP A 79 11.51 13.52 4.95
C ASP A 79 11.37 13.90 6.42
N LEU A 80 12.31 13.46 7.29
CA LEU A 80 12.35 13.88 8.69
C LEU A 80 12.56 15.40 8.84
N ILE A 81 13.40 16.01 7.98
CA ILE A 81 13.61 17.45 7.96
C ILE A 81 12.34 18.16 7.48
N ALA A 82 11.67 17.64 6.44
CA ALA A 82 10.42 18.21 5.94
C ALA A 82 9.34 18.23 7.02
N GLU A 83 9.14 17.09 7.70
CA GLU A 83 8.21 16.98 8.83
C GLU A 83 8.60 17.89 10.01
N GLY A 84 9.90 18.01 10.30
CA GLY A 84 10.41 18.94 11.30
C GLY A 84 10.12 20.39 10.95
N ASN A 85 10.22 20.77 9.67
CA ASN A 85 9.87 22.09 9.19
C ASN A 85 8.37 22.39 9.32
N ILE A 86 7.52 21.38 9.07
CA ILE A 86 6.06 21.50 9.33
C ILE A 86 5.81 21.74 10.82
N GLY A 87 6.51 21.02 11.70
CA GLY A 87 6.48 21.26 13.14
C GLY A 87 6.92 22.68 13.52
N LEU A 88 7.99 23.20 12.90
CA LEU A 88 8.46 24.57 13.12
C LEU A 88 7.41 25.60 12.68
N MET A 89 6.75 25.42 11.53
CA MET A 89 5.66 26.29 11.06
C MET A 89 4.50 26.32 12.06
N LYS A 90 4.09 25.14 12.57
CA LYS A 90 3.06 25.06 13.61
C LYS A 90 3.47 25.81 14.88
N ALA A 91 4.75 25.73 15.25
CA ALA A 91 5.27 26.45 16.42
C ALA A 91 5.22 27.96 16.22
N ILE A 92 5.59 28.48 15.04
CA ILE A 92 5.54 29.92 14.71
C ILE A 92 4.11 30.44 14.84
N ASN A 93 3.13 29.72 14.29
CA ASN A 93 1.74 30.13 14.32
C ASN A 93 1.10 30.14 15.72
N ASN A 94 1.56 29.24 16.61
CA ASN A 94 0.97 29.04 17.93
C ASN A 94 1.80 29.68 19.08
N PHE A 95 2.92 30.32 18.77
CA PHE A 95 3.79 30.87 19.81
C PHE A 95 3.24 32.18 20.38
N ASP A 96 3.14 32.23 21.71
CA ASP A 96 2.74 33.44 22.42
C ASP A 96 3.98 34.30 22.77
N TRP A 97 4.17 35.35 21.98
CA TRP A 97 5.30 36.29 22.10
C TRP A 97 5.24 37.15 23.38
N ALA A 98 4.10 37.23 24.06
CA ALA A 98 3.94 38.03 25.27
C ALA A 98 4.62 37.40 26.50
N ARG A 99 4.84 36.09 26.49
CA ARG A 99 5.38 35.35 27.64
C ARG A 99 6.87 35.52 27.89
N GLY A 100 7.60 36.10 26.96
CA GLY A 100 9.05 36.40 27.12
C GLY A 100 9.97 35.16 27.13
N TYR A 101 9.47 33.95 26.87
CA TYR A 101 10.30 32.78 26.70
C TYR A 101 11.01 32.78 25.33
N ARG A 102 12.08 32.02 25.21
CA ARG A 102 12.74 31.81 23.93
C ARG A 102 11.90 30.94 23.00
N PHE A 103 11.74 31.40 21.77
CA PHE A 103 10.98 30.66 20.74
C PHE A 103 11.49 29.24 20.55
N ILE A 104 12.82 29.03 20.50
CA ILE A 104 13.44 27.74 20.25
C ILE A 104 13.06 26.69 21.32
N SER A 105 12.86 27.10 22.59
CA SER A 105 12.46 26.22 23.67
C SER A 105 11.03 25.69 23.50
N TYR A 106 10.17 26.45 22.87
CA TYR A 106 8.82 26.06 22.51
C TYR A 106 8.79 25.26 21.20
N ALA A 107 9.50 25.71 20.18
CA ALA A 107 9.55 25.09 18.86
C ALA A 107 10.06 23.64 18.90
N VAL A 108 11.00 23.34 19.78
CA VAL A 108 11.54 21.97 19.95
C VAL A 108 10.46 20.92 20.17
N TRP A 109 9.40 21.25 20.93
CA TRP A 109 8.31 20.34 21.23
C TRP A 109 7.47 20.05 19.98
N TRP A 110 7.16 21.06 19.19
CA TRP A 110 6.42 20.94 17.96
C TRP A 110 7.19 20.20 16.87
N ILE A 111 8.49 20.48 16.76
CA ILE A 111 9.39 19.80 15.81
C ILE A 111 9.45 18.31 16.15
N LYS A 112 9.72 17.97 17.41
CA LYS A 112 9.76 16.56 17.87
C LYS A 112 8.42 15.88 17.70
N GLN A 113 7.33 16.55 18.03
CA GLN A 113 5.97 16.02 17.89
C GLN A 113 5.65 15.66 16.43
N SER A 114 5.96 16.56 15.48
CA SER A 114 5.71 16.32 14.06
C SER A 114 6.56 15.16 13.54
N ILE A 115 7.85 15.11 13.87
CA ILE A 115 8.76 14.02 13.49
C ILE A 115 8.29 12.68 14.08
N LEU A 116 7.92 12.62 15.36
CA LEU A 116 7.44 11.40 15.99
C LEU A 116 6.09 10.93 15.42
N GLN A 117 5.22 11.86 15.07
CA GLN A 117 3.97 11.55 14.40
C GLN A 117 4.23 10.89 13.04
N SER A 118 5.09 11.48 12.23
CA SER A 118 5.48 10.93 10.93
C SER A 118 6.14 9.54 11.07
N LEU A 119 7.03 9.35 12.04
CA LEU A 119 7.62 8.05 12.34
C LEU A 119 6.57 6.99 12.71
N ASN A 120 5.56 7.35 13.49
CA ASN A 120 4.48 6.42 13.84
C ASN A 120 3.61 6.04 12.64
N GLU A 121 3.44 6.96 11.69
CA GLU A 121 2.56 6.78 10.55
C GLU A 121 3.24 6.14 9.34
N HIS A 122 4.50 6.48 9.06
CA HIS A 122 5.17 6.19 7.80
C HIS A 122 6.45 5.35 7.91
N ALA A 123 6.97 5.09 9.14
CA ALA A 123 8.21 4.34 9.30
C ALA A 123 8.13 2.86 8.90
N ARG A 124 6.93 2.32 8.66
CA ARG A 124 6.71 0.91 8.31
C ARG A 124 5.97 0.77 7.00
N THR A 125 6.36 -0.22 6.18
CA THR A 125 5.66 -0.60 4.95
C THR A 125 4.21 -0.99 5.24
N ILE A 126 3.96 -1.74 6.33
CA ILE A 126 2.62 -2.05 6.82
C ILE A 126 2.34 -1.15 8.00
N ARG A 127 1.41 -0.20 7.83
CA ARG A 127 1.02 0.76 8.88
C ARG A 127 0.44 0.04 10.10
N LEU A 128 0.91 0.45 11.28
CA LEU A 128 0.38 -0.01 12.57
C LEU A 128 -0.36 1.14 13.27
N PRO A 129 -1.43 0.86 14.03
CA PRO A 129 -2.06 1.85 14.88
C PRO A 129 -1.09 2.43 15.92
N ALA A 130 -1.25 3.73 16.26
CA ALA A 130 -0.32 4.45 17.14
C ALA A 130 -0.22 3.83 18.56
N ASN A 131 -1.29 3.24 19.09
CA ASN A 131 -1.27 2.54 20.37
C ASN A 131 -0.29 1.35 20.35
N ILE A 132 -0.31 0.54 19.28
CA ILE A 132 0.60 -0.61 19.14
C ILE A 132 2.04 -0.14 18.99
N VAL A 133 2.29 0.95 18.25
CA VAL A 133 3.64 1.51 18.12
C VAL A 133 4.15 2.00 19.47
N GLN A 134 3.31 2.63 20.29
CA GLN A 134 3.69 3.06 21.65
C GLN A 134 4.00 1.87 22.57
N GLU A 135 3.19 0.80 22.50
CA GLU A 135 3.47 -0.44 23.25
C GLU A 135 4.80 -1.06 22.84
N LEU A 136 5.11 -1.05 21.52
CA LEU A 136 6.40 -1.50 20.99
C LEU A 136 7.58 -0.69 21.56
N HIS A 137 7.44 0.63 21.63
CA HIS A 137 8.48 1.50 22.20
C HIS A 137 8.65 1.26 23.71
N ARG A 138 7.56 1.05 24.46
CA ARG A 138 7.61 0.70 25.88
C ARG A 138 8.29 -0.65 26.09
N ALA A 139 7.93 -1.66 25.28
CA ALA A 139 8.52 -2.99 25.37
C ALA A 139 10.02 -3.01 25.05
N LYS A 140 10.49 -2.16 24.13
CA LYS A 140 11.93 -2.00 23.85
C LYS A 140 12.70 -1.32 24.98
N LYS A 141 12.05 -0.50 25.79
CA LYS A 141 12.65 0.22 26.93
C LYS A 141 12.54 -0.54 28.26
N ALA A 142 11.61 -1.48 28.36
CA ALA A 142 11.42 -2.26 29.57
C ALA A 142 12.57 -3.26 29.74
N VAL A 143 13.25 -3.20 30.90
CA VAL A 143 14.31 -4.11 31.30
C VAL A 143 13.70 -5.24 32.14
N ASP A 144 13.89 -6.48 31.67
CA ASP A 144 13.89 -7.77 32.36
C ASP A 144 12.75 -8.16 33.35
N GLY A 145 11.50 -7.94 33.11
CA GLY A 145 10.50 -8.56 34.02
C GLY A 145 9.11 -8.70 33.42
N GLU A 146 8.62 -7.64 32.80
CA GLU A 146 7.29 -7.59 32.16
C GLU A 146 7.31 -7.97 30.67
N VAL A 147 8.44 -8.44 30.19
CA VAL A 147 8.76 -8.55 28.75
C VAL A 147 8.14 -9.79 28.10
N SER A 148 7.71 -10.79 28.87
CA SER A 148 7.29 -12.09 28.33
C SER A 148 5.99 -12.01 27.50
N GLU A 149 4.95 -11.36 27.99
CA GLU A 149 3.68 -11.21 27.25
C GLU A 149 3.78 -10.23 26.08
N LEU A 150 4.50 -9.13 26.30
CA LEU A 150 4.74 -8.12 25.25
C LEU A 150 5.65 -8.66 24.14
N LYS A 151 6.68 -9.45 24.47
CA LYS A 151 7.51 -10.15 23.47
C LYS A 151 6.68 -11.13 22.63
N GLY A 152 5.75 -11.86 23.24
CA GLY A 152 4.83 -12.75 22.53
C GLY A 152 3.91 -12.02 21.54
N LYS A 153 3.43 -10.82 21.91
CA LYS A 153 2.66 -9.95 21.01
C LYS A 153 3.54 -9.32 19.91
N LEU A 154 4.79 -8.97 20.25
CA LEU A 154 5.76 -8.41 19.31
C LEU A 154 6.18 -9.42 18.23
N SER A 155 6.34 -10.69 18.57
CA SER A 155 6.73 -11.74 17.62
C SER A 155 5.65 -12.03 16.56
N ARG A 156 4.41 -11.64 16.84
CA ARG A 156 3.28 -11.76 15.90
C ARG A 156 3.13 -10.58 14.94
N LEU A 157 3.93 -9.53 15.09
CA LEU A 157 3.84 -8.38 14.21
C LEU A 157 4.50 -8.69 12.85
N PRO A 158 3.86 -8.34 11.74
CA PRO A 158 4.39 -8.60 10.43
C PRO A 158 5.71 -7.84 10.24
N THR A 159 6.78 -8.57 10.03
CA THR A 159 8.08 -8.07 9.57
C THR A 159 8.15 -8.27 8.06
N THR A 160 8.40 -7.20 7.33
CA THR A 160 8.58 -7.27 5.88
C THR A 160 10.02 -7.70 5.55
N ILE A 161 10.15 -8.59 4.56
CA ILE A 161 11.43 -9.06 4.03
C ILE A 161 11.51 -8.63 2.56
N ASN A 162 12.67 -8.19 2.13
CA ASN A 162 12.89 -7.85 0.72
C ASN A 162 13.00 -9.13 -0.11
N LEU A 163 12.09 -9.29 -1.07
CA LEU A 163 12.06 -10.46 -1.96
C LEU A 163 13.24 -10.53 -2.91
N SER A 164 13.86 -9.40 -3.26
CA SER A 164 15.06 -9.35 -4.09
C SER A 164 16.36 -9.58 -3.32
N LYS A 165 16.27 -10.01 -2.04
CA LYS A 165 17.47 -10.31 -1.26
C LYS A 165 18.07 -11.62 -1.76
N PRO A 166 19.36 -11.66 -2.13
CA PRO A 166 20.04 -12.89 -2.51
C PRO A 166 20.10 -13.85 -1.30
N ILE A 167 19.83 -15.12 -1.54
CA ILE A 167 19.84 -16.19 -0.53
C ILE A 167 21.17 -16.92 -0.58
N ASN A 168 21.67 -17.18 -1.80
CA ASN A 168 22.87 -17.95 -2.07
C ASN A 168 23.98 -17.04 -2.62
N GLU A 169 25.21 -17.59 -2.67
CA GLU A 169 26.36 -16.95 -3.32
C GLU A 169 26.19 -16.85 -4.85
N ASP A 170 25.37 -17.74 -5.43
CA ASP A 170 25.03 -17.77 -6.86
C ASP A 170 24.06 -16.64 -7.29
N GLY A 171 23.51 -15.88 -6.33
CA GLY A 171 22.67 -14.71 -6.58
C GLY A 171 21.17 -15.00 -6.65
N ASP A 172 20.71 -16.22 -6.39
CA ASP A 172 19.30 -16.57 -6.35
C ASP A 172 18.54 -15.71 -5.34
N THR A 173 17.38 -15.23 -5.74
CA THR A 173 16.57 -14.33 -4.91
C THR A 173 15.41 -15.06 -4.25
N LEU A 174 14.90 -14.50 -3.11
CA LEU A 174 13.79 -15.10 -2.38
C LEU A 174 12.52 -15.21 -3.24
N ILE A 175 12.33 -14.30 -4.20
CA ILE A 175 11.16 -14.31 -5.10
C ILE A 175 11.14 -15.55 -6.01
N GLU A 176 12.30 -16.06 -6.40
CA GLU A 176 12.42 -17.24 -7.27
C GLU A 176 12.03 -18.55 -6.57
N LEU A 177 12.09 -18.56 -5.23
CA LEU A 177 11.72 -19.72 -4.42
C LEU A 177 10.22 -19.76 -4.08
N ILE A 178 9.48 -18.68 -4.30
CA ILE A 178 8.05 -18.61 -3.97
C ILE A 178 7.27 -19.26 -5.12
N PRO A 179 6.58 -20.39 -4.87
CA PRO A 179 5.76 -21.01 -5.90
C PRO A 179 4.56 -20.12 -6.22
N ASN A 180 4.17 -20.10 -7.49
CA ASN A 180 2.92 -19.47 -7.91
C ASN A 180 1.76 -20.46 -7.70
N GLU A 181 0.97 -20.29 -6.64
CA GLU A 181 -0.17 -21.17 -6.32
C GLU A 181 -1.30 -21.08 -7.36
N GLN A 182 -1.34 -20.00 -8.15
CA GLN A 182 -2.34 -19.82 -9.21
C GLN A 182 -1.88 -20.33 -10.57
N SER A 183 -0.67 -20.82 -10.67
CA SER A 183 -0.16 -21.44 -11.90
C SER A 183 -0.66 -22.87 -11.96
N ASP A 184 -1.56 -23.14 -12.88
CA ASP A 184 -1.95 -24.51 -13.20
C ASP A 184 -0.71 -25.33 -13.60
N ALA A 185 -0.68 -26.59 -13.19
CA ALA A 185 0.35 -27.52 -13.69
C ALA A 185 0.24 -27.60 -15.23
N PRO A 186 1.36 -27.80 -15.95
CA PRO A 186 1.35 -27.81 -17.42
C PRO A 186 0.34 -28.79 -18.05
N ASP A 187 -0.02 -29.82 -17.31
CA ASP A 187 -0.98 -30.86 -17.67
C ASP A 187 -2.39 -30.63 -17.14
N ALA A 188 -2.61 -29.63 -16.26
CA ALA A 188 -3.92 -29.36 -15.64
C ALA A 188 -5.02 -29.09 -16.68
N GLN A 189 -4.71 -28.38 -17.75
CA GLN A 189 -5.67 -28.15 -18.83
C GLN A 189 -6.08 -29.45 -19.55
N TYR A 190 -5.18 -30.41 -19.64
CA TYR A 190 -5.46 -31.68 -20.28
C TYR A 190 -6.44 -32.52 -19.43
N TYR A 191 -6.16 -32.64 -18.15
CA TYR A 191 -7.03 -33.38 -17.21
C TYR A 191 -8.38 -32.69 -17.03
N ASN A 192 -8.41 -31.37 -16.91
CA ASN A 192 -9.66 -30.62 -16.78
C ASN A 192 -10.54 -30.77 -18.02
N ASN A 193 -9.97 -30.76 -19.23
CA ASN A 193 -10.71 -30.92 -20.46
C ASN A 193 -11.31 -32.34 -20.61
N ASP A 194 -10.58 -33.38 -20.19
CA ASP A 194 -11.07 -34.74 -20.29
C ASP A 194 -12.14 -35.02 -19.23
N SER A 195 -12.00 -34.54 -18.00
CA SER A 195 -13.01 -34.61 -16.96
C SER A 195 -14.27 -33.85 -17.36
N LEU A 196 -14.12 -32.63 -17.87
CA LEU A 196 -15.24 -31.82 -18.37
C LEU A 196 -15.99 -32.51 -19.52
N LYS A 197 -15.26 -33.17 -20.45
CA LYS A 197 -15.88 -33.92 -21.56
C LYS A 197 -16.67 -35.10 -21.06
N GLN A 198 -16.13 -35.86 -20.10
CA GLN A 198 -16.85 -37.02 -19.51
C GLN A 198 -18.13 -36.59 -18.81
N GLU A 199 -18.07 -35.53 -18.00
CA GLU A 199 -19.21 -35.00 -17.29
C GLU A 199 -20.26 -34.41 -18.24
N LEU A 200 -19.82 -33.69 -19.31
CA LEU A 200 -20.73 -33.25 -20.37
C LEU A 200 -21.44 -34.42 -21.07
N ILE A 201 -20.76 -35.55 -21.33
CA ILE A 201 -21.36 -36.76 -21.93
C ILE A 201 -22.40 -37.34 -20.97
N GLU A 202 -22.09 -37.41 -19.68
CA GLU A 202 -22.97 -37.92 -18.65
C GLU A 202 -24.24 -37.08 -18.52
N ILE A 203 -24.12 -35.76 -18.41
CA ILE A 203 -25.25 -34.84 -18.34
C ILE A 203 -26.08 -34.90 -19.63
N MET A 204 -25.43 -35.03 -20.79
CA MET A 204 -26.15 -35.16 -22.06
C MET A 204 -26.94 -36.48 -22.19
N SER A 205 -26.62 -37.50 -21.39
CA SER A 205 -27.38 -38.77 -21.39
C SER A 205 -28.82 -38.59 -20.89
N VAL A 206 -29.12 -37.50 -20.17
CA VAL A 206 -30.48 -37.16 -19.67
C VAL A 206 -31.39 -36.64 -20.80
N LEU A 207 -30.81 -36.25 -21.92
CA LEU A 207 -31.56 -35.73 -23.06
C LEU A 207 -32.09 -36.85 -23.95
N ASP A 208 -33.28 -36.64 -24.51
CA ASP A 208 -33.81 -37.50 -25.57
C ASP A 208 -32.83 -37.47 -26.78
N GLU A 209 -32.77 -38.57 -27.54
CA GLU A 209 -31.85 -38.70 -28.68
C GLU A 209 -31.92 -37.51 -29.64
N ARG A 210 -33.13 -37.02 -29.96
CA ARG A 210 -33.34 -35.84 -30.79
C ARG A 210 -32.89 -34.52 -30.14
N GLU A 211 -33.19 -34.35 -28.86
CA GLU A 211 -32.75 -33.18 -28.09
C GLU A 211 -31.22 -33.13 -28.01
N GLY A 212 -30.57 -34.26 -27.79
CA GLY A 212 -29.12 -34.38 -27.71
C GLY A 212 -28.41 -34.04 -29.04
N VAL A 213 -28.91 -34.50 -30.17
CA VAL A 213 -28.33 -34.19 -31.48
C VAL A 213 -28.45 -32.70 -31.81
N ILE A 214 -29.62 -32.10 -31.57
CA ILE A 214 -29.87 -30.68 -31.80
C ILE A 214 -28.91 -29.78 -30.97
N VAL A 215 -28.69 -30.17 -29.69
CA VAL A 215 -27.77 -29.43 -28.83
C VAL A 215 -26.33 -29.60 -29.31
N LYS A 216 -25.90 -30.82 -29.67
CA LYS A 216 -24.55 -31.09 -30.19
C LYS A 216 -24.24 -30.31 -31.46
N GLU A 217 -25.16 -30.28 -32.42
CA GLU A 217 -24.97 -29.53 -33.66
C GLU A 217 -25.01 -28.00 -33.48
N TYR A 218 -25.92 -27.54 -32.61
CA TYR A 218 -26.01 -26.09 -32.34
C TYR A 218 -24.74 -25.51 -31.69
N PHE A 219 -24.17 -26.23 -30.71
CA PHE A 219 -22.95 -25.81 -30.01
C PHE A 219 -21.65 -26.29 -30.67
N GLY A 220 -21.74 -27.08 -31.74
CA GLY A 220 -20.57 -27.60 -32.43
C GLY A 220 -19.76 -28.63 -31.65
N LEU A 221 -20.41 -29.42 -30.75
CA LEU A 221 -19.71 -30.40 -29.93
C LEU A 221 -19.16 -31.58 -30.75
N VAL A 222 -19.69 -31.82 -31.93
CA VAL A 222 -19.30 -32.93 -32.85
C VAL A 222 -18.71 -32.39 -34.17
N GLY A 223 -18.72 -31.07 -34.37
CA GLY A 223 -18.23 -30.45 -35.61
C GLY A 223 -18.32 -28.93 -35.57
N TYR A 224 -18.61 -28.30 -36.71
CA TYR A 224 -18.86 -26.86 -36.74
C TYR A 224 -20.29 -26.55 -36.23
N PRO A 225 -20.45 -25.44 -35.46
CA PRO A 225 -21.77 -25.05 -34.99
C PRO A 225 -22.69 -24.67 -36.16
N LYS A 226 -23.90 -25.27 -36.15
CA LYS A 226 -24.92 -25.00 -37.15
C LYS A 226 -25.95 -23.98 -36.65
N THR A 227 -26.54 -23.26 -37.58
CA THR A 227 -27.65 -22.35 -37.27
C THR A 227 -28.97 -23.11 -37.03
N LEU A 228 -29.92 -22.49 -36.31
CA LEU A 228 -31.24 -23.09 -36.07
C LEU A 228 -32.03 -23.37 -37.34
N ALA A 229 -31.71 -22.68 -38.46
CA ALA A 229 -32.34 -22.88 -39.76
C ALA A 229 -31.78 -24.15 -40.43
N GLU A 230 -30.47 -24.33 -40.45
CA GLU A 230 -29.78 -25.49 -41.03
C GLU A 230 -30.18 -26.77 -40.28
N ILE A 231 -30.20 -26.70 -38.95
CA ILE A 231 -30.69 -27.84 -38.11
C ILE A 231 -32.17 -28.16 -38.43
N GLY A 232 -32.97 -27.11 -38.67
CA GLY A 232 -34.37 -27.29 -39.08
C GLY A 232 -34.52 -28.04 -40.38
N GLU A 233 -33.67 -27.73 -41.38
CA GLU A 233 -33.65 -28.43 -42.68
C GLU A 233 -33.25 -29.88 -42.53
N ASP A 234 -32.21 -30.19 -41.72
CA ASP A 234 -31.74 -31.57 -41.44
C ASP A 234 -32.80 -32.45 -40.77
N PHE A 235 -33.63 -31.87 -39.92
CA PHE A 235 -34.68 -32.60 -39.18
C PHE A 235 -36.09 -32.43 -39.75
N SER A 236 -36.24 -31.71 -40.88
CA SER A 236 -37.54 -31.34 -41.46
C SER A 236 -38.47 -30.63 -40.46
N LEU A 237 -37.89 -29.72 -39.65
CA LEU A 237 -38.56 -28.92 -38.64
C LEU A 237 -38.48 -27.43 -38.97
N THR A 238 -39.42 -26.66 -38.45
CA THR A 238 -39.31 -25.20 -38.53
C THR A 238 -38.25 -24.67 -37.57
N LYS A 239 -37.56 -23.58 -37.91
CA LYS A 239 -36.61 -22.90 -37.05
C LYS A 239 -37.11 -22.66 -35.63
N GLU A 240 -38.41 -22.28 -35.50
CA GLU A 240 -39.02 -22.02 -34.21
C GLU A 240 -39.18 -23.32 -33.38
N ARG A 241 -39.49 -24.42 -34.06
CA ARG A 241 -39.61 -25.74 -33.41
C ARG A 241 -38.25 -26.23 -32.90
N VAL A 242 -37.19 -26.04 -33.66
CA VAL A 242 -35.79 -26.33 -33.20
C VAL A 242 -35.42 -25.47 -32.00
N ARG A 243 -35.79 -24.17 -32.01
CA ARG A 243 -35.56 -23.29 -30.86
C ARG A 243 -36.27 -23.77 -29.60
N GLN A 244 -37.53 -24.17 -29.69
CA GLN A 244 -38.31 -24.73 -28.59
C GLN A 244 -37.67 -26.01 -28.01
N ILE A 245 -37.23 -26.92 -28.90
CA ILE A 245 -36.57 -28.17 -28.48
C ILE A 245 -35.27 -27.85 -27.77
N LYS A 246 -34.45 -26.96 -28.35
CA LYS A 246 -33.19 -26.50 -27.75
C LYS A 246 -33.43 -25.90 -26.34
N GLU A 247 -34.40 -24.99 -26.20
CA GLU A 247 -34.68 -24.39 -24.90
C GLU A 247 -35.15 -25.39 -23.85
N LYS A 248 -35.99 -26.37 -24.28
CA LYS A 248 -36.42 -27.46 -23.41
C LYS A 248 -35.24 -28.32 -22.97
N ALA A 249 -34.35 -28.66 -23.91
CA ALA A 249 -33.13 -29.43 -23.61
C ALA A 249 -32.21 -28.69 -22.64
N LEU A 250 -31.98 -27.38 -22.88
CA LEU A 250 -31.16 -26.58 -21.98
C LEU A 250 -31.75 -26.43 -20.57
N ARG A 251 -33.07 -26.40 -20.43
CA ARG A 251 -33.70 -26.42 -19.10
C ARG A 251 -33.49 -27.75 -18.39
N LYS A 252 -33.59 -28.92 -19.10
CA LYS A 252 -33.28 -30.23 -18.53
C LYS A 252 -31.80 -30.27 -18.06
N LEU A 253 -30.87 -29.83 -18.91
CA LEU A 253 -29.44 -29.79 -18.59
C LEU A 253 -29.14 -28.92 -17.38
N ARG A 254 -29.79 -27.73 -17.26
CA ARG A 254 -29.56 -26.81 -16.13
C ARG A 254 -29.99 -27.42 -14.81
N ASN A 255 -31.00 -28.24 -14.78
CA ASN A 255 -31.47 -28.90 -13.54
C ASN A 255 -30.51 -29.99 -13.06
N GLU A 256 -29.75 -30.59 -13.98
CA GLU A 256 -28.76 -31.64 -13.67
C GLU A 256 -27.32 -31.11 -13.57
N SER A 257 -27.10 -29.83 -13.84
CA SER A 257 -25.75 -29.25 -13.97
C SER A 257 -25.17 -28.67 -12.68
N GLU A 258 -25.65 -29.05 -11.50
CA GLU A 258 -25.09 -28.53 -10.23
C GLU A 258 -23.58 -28.77 -10.11
N GLY A 259 -23.04 -29.87 -10.64
CA GLY A 259 -21.60 -30.17 -10.65
C GLY A 259 -20.76 -29.32 -11.61
N LEU A 260 -21.35 -28.82 -12.73
CA LEU A 260 -20.62 -28.05 -13.74
C LEU A 260 -20.24 -26.61 -13.26
N LEU A 261 -20.93 -26.10 -12.26
CA LEU A 261 -20.62 -24.76 -11.70
C LEU A 261 -19.23 -24.70 -11.08
N ASP A 262 -18.72 -25.81 -10.58
CA ASP A 262 -17.37 -25.87 -9.99
C ASP A 262 -16.26 -25.68 -11.03
N TYR A 263 -16.51 -26.04 -12.31
CA TYR A 263 -15.56 -25.79 -13.40
C TYR A 263 -15.57 -24.32 -13.90
N MET A 264 -16.65 -23.58 -13.64
CA MET A 264 -16.75 -22.17 -14.04
C MET A 264 -16.17 -21.21 -12.97
N SER A 265 -15.96 -21.68 -11.75
CA SER A 265 -15.49 -20.88 -10.61
C SER A 265 -13.98 -20.95 -10.41
N ARG A 266 -13.27 -21.70 -11.20
CA ARG A 266 -11.80 -21.78 -11.28
C ARG A 266 -11.29 -21.01 -12.48
#